data_1b85075a7674806a0ae1130e0fa617ad
#
_entry.id   1b85075a7674806a0ae1130e0fa617ad
#
_cell.length_a   1.000
_cell.length_b   1.000
_cell.length_c   1.000
_cell.angle_alpha   90.00
_cell.angle_beta   90.00
_cell.angle_gamma   90.00
#
_symmetry.space_group_name_H-M   'P 1'
#
loop_
_entity.id
_entity.type
_entity.pdbx_description
1 polymer ?
#
loop_
_entity_poly.entity_id
_entity_poly.type
_entity_poly.pdbx_seq_one_letter_code
_entity_poly.pdbx_strand_id
1 'polypeptide(L)'
;MRAIVCVKQVPAVSELRFDNEKKTLIREGVHNEINPFDRRAITFAVETKKRYGGEVVVMTMGPPQAKEALVEALAMGADRALHLLDRAFAGSDTLATSRALSLATAREKPFDMVLCGKYSVDAETGHIGPELAQMLSLPHVTGATKVDFSDPFDSALIEAETDYGFQRVEVPMPFLLTTAERLIRPGRPIPDELEAAKTKPYRVITASELSNDPSIFGSAGSPTSVSQIYSIEAKRRNEIIEGSTSEDRVSRLVEKLLAEGLFSGRRDRVKARIKPPDSRRMKSEKAFWVVAERVQGGLRGVTYELLGRGLELAANVASELCTVIFGKTSNDQIHNLIEHGSDKVYVINH
;
A
#
# COMPACT_ATOMS: atom_id res chain seq x y z
N MET A 1 -1.14 -20.83 -19.11
CA MET A 1 -0.69 -19.61 -18.42
C MET A 1 0.06 -19.93 -17.14
N ARG A 2 0.93 -19.09 -16.64
CA ARG A 2 1.64 -19.25 -15.39
C ARG A 2 1.54 -17.99 -14.54
N ALA A 3 0.95 -18.10 -13.34
CA ALA A 3 0.77 -16.99 -12.42
C ALA A 3 1.60 -17.21 -11.14
N ILE A 4 2.28 -16.16 -10.68
CA ILE A 4 2.95 -16.12 -9.38
C ILE A 4 2.10 -15.23 -8.47
N VAL A 5 1.67 -15.73 -7.33
CA VAL A 5 0.82 -15.00 -6.38
C VAL A 5 1.55 -14.80 -5.07
N CYS A 6 1.86 -13.55 -4.74
CA CYS A 6 2.42 -13.20 -3.43
C CYS A 6 1.29 -13.14 -2.39
N VAL A 7 1.48 -13.81 -1.26
CA VAL A 7 0.51 -13.88 -0.17
C VAL A 7 1.15 -13.52 1.16
N LYS A 8 0.40 -12.85 2.02
CA LYS A 8 0.81 -12.51 3.37
C LYS A 8 -0.15 -13.14 4.39
N GLN A 9 0.41 -13.77 5.40
CA GLN A 9 -0.32 -14.13 6.60
C GLN A 9 -0.45 -12.87 7.48
N VAL A 10 -1.65 -12.55 7.89
CA VAL A 10 -1.97 -11.40 8.74
C VAL A 10 -2.78 -11.85 9.95
N PRO A 11 -2.70 -11.16 11.10
CA PRO A 11 -3.61 -11.39 12.21
C PRO A 11 -5.04 -11.06 11.79
N ALA A 12 -6.00 -11.87 12.20
CA ALA A 12 -7.42 -11.56 12.00
C ALA A 12 -7.76 -10.23 12.68
N VAL A 13 -8.24 -9.25 11.89
CA VAL A 13 -8.47 -7.86 12.33
C VAL A 13 -9.43 -7.79 13.53
N SER A 14 -10.39 -8.72 13.60
CA SER A 14 -11.36 -8.83 14.70
C SER A 14 -10.76 -9.23 16.05
N GLU A 15 -9.54 -9.77 16.06
CA GLU A 15 -8.88 -10.33 17.25
C GLU A 15 -7.64 -9.56 17.70
N LEU A 16 -7.31 -8.45 17.01
CA LEU A 16 -6.17 -7.64 17.35
C LEU A 16 -6.28 -7.08 18.78
N ARG A 17 -5.35 -7.49 19.64
CA ARG A 17 -5.20 -6.99 21.01
C ARG A 17 -3.88 -6.25 21.14
N PHE A 18 -3.88 -5.17 21.92
CA PHE A 18 -2.70 -4.37 22.19
C PHE A 18 -2.29 -4.50 23.66
N ASP A 19 -1.02 -4.82 23.89
CA ASP A 19 -0.42 -4.78 25.22
C ASP A 19 0.00 -3.34 25.55
N ASN A 20 -0.78 -2.67 26.38
CA ASN A 20 -0.54 -1.28 26.76
C ASN A 20 0.73 -1.09 27.61
N GLU A 21 1.21 -2.12 28.32
CA GLU A 21 2.42 -2.06 29.13
C GLU A 21 3.67 -2.21 28.27
N LYS A 22 3.68 -3.23 27.39
CA LYS A 22 4.80 -3.50 26.47
C LYS A 22 4.77 -2.65 25.20
N LYS A 23 3.66 -1.92 24.96
CA LYS A 23 3.43 -1.12 23.75
C LYS A 23 3.60 -1.92 22.45
N THR A 24 3.14 -3.17 22.46
CA THR A 24 3.25 -4.10 21.34
C THR A 24 1.91 -4.76 21.03
N LEU A 25 1.73 -5.19 19.77
CA LEU A 25 0.60 -6.06 19.41
C LEU A 25 0.78 -7.43 20.04
N ILE A 26 -0.25 -7.90 20.76
CA ILE A 26 -0.32 -9.28 21.27
C ILE A 26 -0.59 -10.18 20.06
N ARG A 27 0.39 -11.00 19.73
CA ARG A 27 0.30 -11.97 18.61
C ARG A 27 -0.01 -13.39 19.09
N GLU A 28 0.19 -13.68 20.38
CA GLU A 28 -0.12 -14.98 20.96
C GLU A 28 -1.63 -15.17 21.11
N GLY A 29 -2.14 -16.29 20.59
CA GLY A 29 -3.54 -16.64 20.63
C GLY A 29 -4.44 -15.89 19.64
N VAL A 30 -3.87 -15.07 18.75
CA VAL A 30 -4.60 -14.42 17.66
C VAL A 30 -4.64 -15.38 16.47
N HIS A 31 -5.82 -15.62 15.94
CA HIS A 31 -5.98 -16.38 14.70
C HIS A 31 -5.34 -15.61 13.54
N ASN A 32 -4.52 -16.30 12.75
CA ASN A 32 -3.94 -15.73 11.55
C ASN A 32 -4.68 -16.21 10.32
N GLU A 33 -4.79 -15.35 9.32
CA GLU A 33 -5.46 -15.66 8.05
C GLU A 33 -4.66 -15.14 6.85
N ILE A 34 -5.00 -15.61 5.67
CA ILE A 34 -4.51 -14.99 4.43
C ILE A 34 -5.10 -13.56 4.33
N ASN A 35 -4.24 -12.57 4.06
CA ASN A 35 -4.69 -11.21 3.77
C ASN A 35 -5.89 -11.21 2.79
N PRO A 36 -7.00 -10.53 3.10
CA PRO A 36 -8.22 -10.59 2.30
C PRO A 36 -8.06 -10.20 0.83
N PHE A 37 -7.11 -9.30 0.53
CA PHE A 37 -6.80 -8.93 -0.85
C PHE A 37 -5.99 -10.01 -1.56
N ASP A 38 -5.04 -10.67 -0.87
CA ASP A 38 -4.25 -11.75 -1.45
C ASP A 38 -5.13 -12.99 -1.72
N ARG A 39 -6.14 -13.22 -0.88
CA ARG A 39 -7.15 -14.28 -1.11
C ARG A 39 -7.88 -14.06 -2.44
N ARG A 40 -8.17 -12.80 -2.82
CA ARG A 40 -8.73 -12.47 -4.13
C ARG A 40 -7.73 -12.73 -5.27
N ALA A 41 -6.46 -12.41 -5.04
CA ALA A 41 -5.40 -12.68 -6.03
C ALA A 41 -5.27 -14.19 -6.30
N ILE A 42 -5.30 -15.03 -5.26
CA ILE A 42 -5.30 -16.50 -5.40
C ILE A 42 -6.53 -16.95 -6.18
N THR A 43 -7.72 -16.49 -5.78
CA THR A 43 -8.97 -16.87 -6.43
C THR A 43 -8.96 -16.50 -7.90
N PHE A 44 -8.54 -15.28 -8.24
CA PHE A 44 -8.43 -14.80 -9.62
C PHE A 44 -7.44 -15.65 -10.44
N ALA A 45 -6.27 -15.96 -9.89
CA ALA A 45 -5.28 -16.81 -10.55
C ALA A 45 -5.83 -18.21 -10.83
N VAL A 46 -6.50 -18.81 -9.87
CA VAL A 46 -7.10 -20.16 -9.98
C VAL A 46 -8.23 -20.17 -11.02
N GLU A 47 -9.11 -19.18 -11.01
CA GLU A 47 -10.18 -19.09 -12.04
C GLU A 47 -9.60 -18.85 -13.43
N THR A 48 -8.54 -18.02 -13.55
CA THR A 48 -7.83 -17.84 -14.82
C THR A 48 -7.19 -19.15 -15.30
N LYS A 49 -6.55 -19.90 -14.39
CA LYS A 49 -6.01 -21.24 -14.70
C LYS A 49 -7.10 -22.22 -15.19
N LYS A 50 -8.27 -22.20 -14.57
CA LYS A 50 -9.40 -23.06 -15.04
C LYS A 50 -9.79 -22.75 -16.48
N ARG A 51 -9.72 -21.50 -16.90
CA ARG A 51 -10.11 -21.07 -18.24
C ARG A 51 -9.01 -21.29 -19.30
N TYR A 52 -7.75 -21.01 -18.96
CA TYR A 52 -6.65 -20.99 -19.93
C TYR A 52 -5.63 -22.12 -19.74
N GLY A 53 -5.82 -22.97 -18.73
CA GLY A 53 -4.84 -23.97 -18.34
C GLY A 53 -3.58 -23.39 -17.68
N GLY A 54 -2.66 -24.24 -17.23
CA GLY A 54 -1.36 -23.81 -16.75
C GLY A 54 -1.13 -24.02 -15.24
N GLU A 55 -0.33 -23.15 -14.63
CA GLU A 55 0.16 -23.29 -13.25
C GLU A 55 -0.07 -22.03 -12.41
N VAL A 56 -0.45 -22.21 -11.15
CA VAL A 56 -0.49 -21.15 -10.12
C VAL A 56 0.50 -21.47 -9.01
N VAL A 57 1.50 -20.61 -8.83
CA VAL A 57 2.51 -20.69 -7.78
C VAL A 57 2.21 -19.65 -6.72
N VAL A 58 2.04 -20.06 -5.48
CA VAL A 58 1.88 -19.12 -4.36
C VAL A 58 3.19 -18.94 -3.62
N MET A 59 3.48 -17.70 -3.20
CA MET A 59 4.73 -17.34 -2.54
C MET A 59 4.47 -16.49 -1.29
N THR A 60 5.15 -16.78 -0.19
CA THR A 60 5.15 -15.92 1.01
C THR A 60 6.56 -15.72 1.54
N MET A 61 6.82 -14.58 2.16
CA MET A 61 7.98 -14.34 3.01
C MET A 61 7.51 -14.18 4.44
N GLY A 62 7.96 -15.03 5.33
CA GLY A 62 7.49 -14.97 6.71
C GLY A 62 8.06 -16.06 7.61
N PRO A 63 7.71 -16.04 8.91
CA PRO A 63 8.12 -17.03 9.89
C PRO A 63 7.49 -18.40 9.61
N PRO A 64 7.92 -19.48 10.32
CA PRO A 64 7.43 -20.83 10.07
C PRO A 64 5.91 -20.98 10.04
N GLN A 65 5.17 -20.22 10.86
CA GLN A 65 3.70 -20.26 10.87
C GLN A 65 3.05 -19.74 9.57
N ALA A 66 3.74 -18.93 8.76
CA ALA A 66 3.21 -18.49 7.48
C ALA A 66 2.98 -19.65 6.48
N LYS A 67 3.50 -20.86 6.78
CA LYS A 67 3.18 -22.09 6.06
C LYS A 67 1.68 -22.37 6.02
N GLU A 68 0.94 -22.03 7.08
CA GLU A 68 -0.52 -22.24 7.14
C GLU A 68 -1.25 -21.49 6.01
N ALA A 69 -0.86 -20.25 5.75
CA ALA A 69 -1.41 -19.46 4.65
C ALA A 69 -1.09 -20.09 3.27
N LEU A 70 0.08 -20.68 3.11
CA LEU A 70 0.44 -21.39 1.88
C LEU A 70 -0.38 -22.68 1.71
N VAL A 71 -0.58 -23.46 2.78
CA VAL A 71 -1.43 -24.66 2.74
C VAL A 71 -2.86 -24.30 2.39
N GLU A 72 -3.39 -23.22 2.96
CA GLU A 72 -4.72 -22.71 2.60
C GLU A 72 -4.79 -22.29 1.13
N ALA A 73 -3.80 -21.57 0.62
CA ALA A 73 -3.73 -21.17 -0.79
C ALA A 73 -3.64 -22.38 -1.74
N LEU A 74 -2.91 -23.43 -1.34
CA LEU A 74 -2.86 -24.70 -2.07
C LEU A 74 -4.23 -25.40 -2.08
N ALA A 75 -4.96 -25.34 -0.96
CA ALA A 75 -6.33 -25.86 -0.87
C ALA A 75 -7.33 -25.05 -1.70
N MET A 76 -7.08 -23.76 -1.92
CA MET A 76 -7.87 -22.93 -2.83
C MET A 76 -7.64 -23.23 -4.31
N GLY A 77 -6.68 -24.10 -4.66
CA GLY A 77 -6.43 -24.54 -6.03
C GLY A 77 -5.09 -24.14 -6.63
N ALA A 78 -4.18 -23.55 -5.86
CA ALA A 78 -2.80 -23.36 -6.29
C ALA A 78 -2.10 -24.73 -6.44
N ASP A 79 -1.05 -24.77 -7.29
CA ASP A 79 -0.37 -26.02 -7.65
C ASP A 79 0.83 -26.29 -6.76
N ARG A 80 1.60 -25.26 -6.43
CA ARG A 80 2.76 -25.36 -5.54
C ARG A 80 3.02 -24.09 -4.77
N ALA A 81 3.81 -24.21 -3.70
CA ALA A 81 4.09 -23.14 -2.78
C ALA A 81 5.59 -22.91 -2.58
N LEU A 82 5.98 -21.63 -2.50
CA LEU A 82 7.32 -21.18 -2.16
C LEU A 82 7.28 -20.37 -0.87
N HIS A 83 8.13 -20.74 0.08
CA HIS A 83 8.22 -20.07 1.38
C HIS A 83 9.63 -19.48 1.56
N LEU A 84 9.74 -18.16 1.48
CA LEU A 84 10.96 -17.44 1.83
C LEU A 84 11.07 -17.43 3.36
N LEU A 85 11.84 -18.36 3.89
CA LEU A 85 11.96 -18.62 5.33
C LEU A 85 13.43 -18.61 5.74
N ASP A 86 13.84 -17.48 6.33
CA ASP A 86 15.17 -17.30 6.91
C ASP A 86 15.11 -16.19 7.97
N ARG A 87 15.96 -16.28 9.00
CA ARG A 87 16.14 -15.20 9.97
C ARG A 87 16.67 -13.90 9.34
N ALA A 88 17.42 -14.03 8.24
CA ALA A 88 17.92 -12.88 7.50
C ALA A 88 16.81 -11.99 6.90
N PHE A 89 15.58 -12.50 6.75
CA PHE A 89 14.45 -11.70 6.29
C PHE A 89 13.74 -10.93 7.42
N ALA A 90 14.09 -11.20 8.68
CA ALA A 90 13.40 -10.56 9.81
C ALA A 90 13.62 -9.04 9.85
N GLY A 91 12.54 -8.31 10.13
CA GLY A 91 12.56 -6.84 10.19
C GLY A 91 12.66 -6.14 8.84
N SER A 92 12.39 -6.84 7.73
CA SER A 92 12.27 -6.24 6.40
C SER A 92 11.15 -5.20 6.37
N ASP A 93 11.46 -4.02 5.86
CA ASP A 93 10.46 -3.05 5.40
C ASP A 93 9.92 -3.44 4.00
N THR A 94 9.16 -2.55 3.35
CA THR A 94 8.59 -2.83 2.02
C THR A 94 9.67 -3.06 0.98
N LEU A 95 10.74 -2.25 0.98
CA LEU A 95 11.83 -2.36 0.00
C LEU A 95 12.62 -3.66 0.12
N ALA A 96 13.03 -4.03 1.33
CA ALA A 96 13.76 -5.27 1.57
C ALA A 96 12.86 -6.50 1.29
N THR A 97 11.56 -6.42 1.61
CA THR A 97 10.56 -7.45 1.29
C THR A 97 10.42 -7.61 -0.22
N SER A 98 10.19 -6.53 -0.94
CA SER A 98 10.03 -6.54 -2.40
C SER A 98 11.29 -7.06 -3.10
N ARG A 99 12.48 -6.74 -2.57
CA ARG A 99 13.74 -7.28 -3.08
C ARG A 99 13.84 -8.79 -2.93
N ALA A 100 13.52 -9.34 -1.76
CA ALA A 100 13.53 -10.80 -1.56
C ALA A 100 12.51 -11.50 -2.47
N LEU A 101 11.29 -10.98 -2.56
CA LEU A 101 10.24 -11.49 -3.44
C LEU A 101 10.63 -11.39 -4.92
N SER A 102 11.28 -10.29 -5.36
CA SER A 102 11.71 -10.13 -6.76
C SER A 102 12.77 -11.15 -7.16
N LEU A 103 13.76 -11.39 -6.29
CA LEU A 103 14.80 -12.39 -6.53
C LEU A 103 14.23 -13.81 -6.62
N ALA A 104 13.26 -14.14 -5.76
CA ALA A 104 12.58 -15.42 -5.82
C ALA A 104 11.69 -15.53 -7.07
N THR A 105 10.91 -14.51 -7.39
CA THR A 105 10.04 -14.46 -8.58
C THR A 105 10.84 -14.56 -9.87
N ALA A 106 12.00 -13.92 -9.97
CA ALA A 106 12.85 -13.98 -11.15
C ALA A 106 13.33 -15.40 -11.50
N ARG A 107 13.43 -16.29 -10.49
CA ARG A 107 13.79 -17.72 -10.68
C ARG A 107 12.64 -18.57 -11.22
N GLU A 108 11.43 -18.03 -11.17
CA GLU A 108 10.23 -18.69 -11.64
C GLU A 108 9.90 -18.39 -13.12
N LYS A 109 10.77 -17.65 -13.82
CA LYS A 109 10.60 -17.36 -15.26
C LYS A 109 10.65 -18.65 -16.10
N PRO A 110 9.84 -18.77 -17.19
CA PRO A 110 8.88 -17.75 -17.66
C PRO A 110 7.57 -17.79 -16.88
N PHE A 111 6.92 -16.65 -16.72
CA PHE A 111 5.57 -16.48 -16.19
C PHE A 111 4.83 -15.40 -16.98
N ASP A 112 3.48 -15.42 -16.93
CA ASP A 112 2.62 -14.47 -17.65
C ASP A 112 2.18 -13.32 -16.75
N MET A 113 2.01 -13.58 -15.44
CA MET A 113 1.57 -12.56 -14.50
C MET A 113 2.10 -12.78 -13.08
N VAL A 114 2.30 -11.68 -12.38
CA VAL A 114 2.56 -11.63 -10.93
C VAL A 114 1.37 -10.93 -10.27
N LEU A 115 0.83 -11.52 -9.22
CA LEU A 115 -0.37 -11.04 -8.54
C LEU A 115 -0.08 -10.77 -7.06
N CYS A 116 -0.56 -9.63 -6.57
CA CYS A 116 -0.53 -9.25 -5.16
C CYS A 116 -1.89 -8.71 -4.74
N GLY A 117 -2.19 -8.69 -3.45
CA GLY A 117 -3.25 -7.86 -2.93
C GLY A 117 -2.93 -6.36 -3.07
N LYS A 118 -3.94 -5.50 -3.14
CA LYS A 118 -3.75 -4.03 -3.18
C LYS A 118 -2.89 -3.52 -2.02
N TYR A 119 -3.11 -4.07 -0.84
CA TYR A 119 -2.30 -3.86 0.37
C TYR A 119 -2.58 -4.98 1.38
N SER A 120 -1.80 -5.05 2.44
CA SER A 120 -2.07 -5.92 3.58
C SER A 120 -2.80 -5.14 4.67
N VAL A 121 -3.83 -5.74 5.29
CA VAL A 121 -4.70 -5.08 6.29
C VAL A 121 -3.99 -4.72 7.60
N ASP A 122 -2.81 -5.28 7.85
CA ASP A 122 -1.99 -5.01 9.04
C ASP A 122 -1.05 -3.80 8.89
N ALA A 123 -0.70 -3.42 7.66
CA ALA A 123 0.28 -2.36 7.40
C ALA A 123 -0.21 -1.29 6.40
N GLU A 124 -1.13 -1.65 5.50
CA GLU A 124 -1.81 -0.76 4.53
C GLU A 124 -0.88 0.11 3.65
N THR A 125 0.38 -0.29 3.46
CA THR A 125 1.33 0.51 2.68
C THR A 125 1.02 0.53 1.19
N GLY A 126 0.53 -0.57 0.62
CA GLY A 126 0.30 -0.72 -0.82
C GLY A 126 1.56 -0.72 -1.69
N HIS A 127 2.75 -0.75 -1.09
CA HIS A 127 4.01 -0.57 -1.80
C HIS A 127 4.53 -1.83 -2.48
N ILE A 128 4.26 -3.01 -1.93
CA ILE A 128 4.89 -4.28 -2.38
C ILE A 128 4.66 -4.53 -3.88
N GLY A 129 3.43 -4.38 -4.36
CA GLY A 129 3.12 -4.59 -5.79
C GLY A 129 3.95 -3.69 -6.70
N PRO A 130 3.86 -2.36 -6.59
CA PRO A 130 4.64 -1.42 -7.41
C PRO A 130 6.16 -1.59 -7.30
N GLU A 131 6.70 -1.79 -6.10
CA GLU A 131 8.13 -2.02 -5.88
C GLU A 131 8.61 -3.31 -6.56
N LEU A 132 7.84 -4.39 -6.40
CA LEU A 132 8.12 -5.68 -7.03
C LEU A 132 8.08 -5.57 -8.56
N ALA A 133 7.09 -4.87 -9.12
CA ALA A 133 6.99 -4.62 -10.56
C ALA A 133 8.20 -3.86 -11.09
N GLN A 134 8.62 -2.81 -10.39
CA GLN A 134 9.79 -2.03 -10.76
C GLN A 134 11.07 -2.87 -10.74
N MET A 135 11.27 -3.70 -9.70
CA MET A 135 12.45 -4.57 -9.60
C MET A 135 12.49 -5.68 -10.67
N LEU A 136 11.32 -6.14 -11.11
CA LEU A 136 11.19 -7.13 -12.18
C LEU A 136 11.14 -6.53 -13.58
N SER A 137 11.10 -5.18 -13.68
CA SER A 137 10.90 -4.43 -14.93
C SER A 137 9.62 -4.83 -15.66
N LEU A 138 8.52 -4.98 -14.90
CA LEU A 138 7.20 -5.33 -15.42
C LEU A 138 6.29 -4.10 -15.50
N PRO A 139 5.48 -3.98 -16.55
CA PRO A 139 4.32 -3.09 -16.51
C PRO A 139 3.39 -3.52 -15.35
N HIS A 140 2.75 -2.55 -14.68
CA HIS A 140 1.87 -2.89 -13.57
C HIS A 140 0.61 -2.05 -13.53
N VAL A 141 -0.46 -2.63 -12.98
CA VAL A 141 -1.72 -1.97 -12.70
C VAL A 141 -2.12 -2.25 -11.25
N THR A 142 -2.40 -1.18 -10.49
CA THR A 142 -2.82 -1.31 -9.09
C THR A 142 -4.32 -1.13 -8.95
N GLY A 143 -4.93 -1.89 -8.02
CA GLY A 143 -6.33 -1.75 -7.70
C GLY A 143 -7.28 -2.28 -8.78
N ALA A 144 -6.93 -3.38 -9.43
CA ALA A 144 -7.75 -3.96 -10.50
C ALA A 144 -9.11 -4.43 -10.00
N THR A 145 -10.15 -4.04 -10.75
CA THR A 145 -11.56 -4.40 -10.52
C THR A 145 -12.13 -5.29 -11.62
N LYS A 146 -11.49 -5.32 -12.80
CA LYS A 146 -11.85 -6.18 -13.92
C LYS A 146 -10.64 -6.44 -14.79
N VAL A 147 -10.54 -7.66 -15.35
CA VAL A 147 -9.48 -8.06 -16.28
C VAL A 147 -10.11 -8.83 -17.43
N ASP A 148 -9.92 -8.35 -18.64
CA ASP A 148 -10.31 -9.01 -19.88
C ASP A 148 -9.04 -9.36 -20.66
N PHE A 149 -8.73 -10.65 -20.81
CA PHE A 149 -7.55 -11.11 -21.56
C PHE A 149 -7.80 -11.10 -23.06
N SER A 150 -6.75 -10.78 -23.84
CA SER A 150 -6.77 -10.87 -25.30
C SER A 150 -6.86 -12.31 -25.81
N ASP A 151 -7.21 -12.44 -27.08
CA ASP A 151 -7.06 -13.68 -27.85
C ASP A 151 -6.18 -13.34 -29.09
N PRO A 152 -4.93 -13.83 -29.16
CA PRO A 152 -4.24 -14.75 -28.27
C PRO A 152 -3.96 -14.17 -26.88
N PHE A 153 -3.64 -15.02 -25.90
CA PHE A 153 -3.37 -14.67 -24.50
C PHE A 153 -1.98 -14.02 -24.36
N ASP A 154 -1.83 -12.77 -24.80
CA ASP A 154 -0.57 -12.00 -24.83
C ASP A 154 -0.68 -10.60 -24.20
N SER A 155 -1.90 -10.13 -23.94
CA SER A 155 -2.18 -8.85 -23.28
C SER A 155 -3.47 -8.92 -22.45
N ALA A 156 -3.75 -7.88 -21.69
CA ALA A 156 -4.98 -7.74 -20.93
C ALA A 156 -5.45 -6.28 -20.90
N LEU A 157 -6.78 -6.09 -21.06
CA LEU A 157 -7.45 -4.83 -20.74
C LEU A 157 -7.91 -4.87 -19.30
N ILE A 158 -7.34 -3.99 -18.46
CA ILE A 158 -7.56 -3.97 -17.02
C ILE A 158 -8.31 -2.69 -16.65
N GLU A 159 -9.44 -2.85 -15.94
CA GLU A 159 -10.10 -1.76 -15.25
C GLU A 159 -9.61 -1.69 -13.81
N ALA A 160 -9.16 -0.52 -13.38
CA ALA A 160 -8.62 -0.29 -12.04
C ALA A 160 -9.28 0.92 -11.38
N GLU A 161 -9.52 0.82 -10.08
CA GLU A 161 -10.02 1.92 -9.28
C GLU A 161 -8.91 2.91 -8.94
N THR A 162 -9.27 4.19 -8.94
CA THR A 162 -8.41 5.30 -8.54
C THR A 162 -9.18 6.19 -7.58
N ASP A 163 -8.52 7.16 -6.94
CA ASP A 163 -9.18 8.15 -6.07
C ASP A 163 -10.26 8.97 -6.80
N TYR A 164 -10.25 9.01 -8.14
CA TYR A 164 -11.15 9.85 -8.94
C TYR A 164 -12.13 9.04 -9.80
N GLY A 165 -12.15 7.72 -9.65
CA GLY A 165 -13.01 6.83 -10.43
C GLY A 165 -12.28 5.60 -10.95
N PHE A 166 -12.51 5.25 -12.21
CA PHE A 166 -11.92 4.08 -12.83
C PHE A 166 -11.09 4.47 -14.05
N GLN A 167 -9.99 3.76 -14.25
CA GLN A 167 -9.21 3.82 -15.47
C GLN A 167 -9.18 2.47 -16.15
N ARG A 168 -9.06 2.46 -17.49
CA ARG A 168 -8.84 1.26 -18.28
C ARG A 168 -7.48 1.35 -18.93
N VAL A 169 -6.68 0.30 -18.75
CA VAL A 169 -5.31 0.22 -19.23
C VAL A 169 -5.12 -1.10 -19.95
N GLU A 170 -4.60 -1.07 -21.15
CA GLU A 170 -4.14 -2.26 -21.88
C GLU A 170 -2.67 -2.49 -21.54
N VAL A 171 -2.33 -3.71 -21.15
CA VAL A 171 -0.96 -4.08 -20.76
C VAL A 171 -0.54 -5.37 -21.45
N PRO A 172 0.70 -5.44 -21.99
CA PRO A 172 1.26 -6.67 -22.53
C PRO A 172 1.67 -7.63 -21.42
N MET A 173 1.72 -8.91 -21.70
CA MET A 173 2.32 -9.91 -20.81
C MET A 173 3.86 -9.95 -20.98
N PRO A 174 4.61 -10.28 -19.92
CA PRO A 174 4.16 -10.45 -18.55
C PRO A 174 3.93 -9.12 -17.81
N PHE A 175 2.97 -9.09 -16.89
CA PHE A 175 2.66 -7.90 -16.10
C PHE A 175 2.48 -8.22 -14.61
N LEU A 176 2.49 -7.18 -13.75
CA LEU A 176 2.07 -7.28 -12.36
C LEU A 176 0.73 -6.59 -12.13
N LEU A 177 -0.14 -7.24 -11.36
CA LEU A 177 -1.46 -6.75 -11.00
C LEU A 177 -1.63 -6.76 -9.49
N THR A 178 -2.20 -5.69 -8.91
CA THR A 178 -2.72 -5.75 -7.55
C THR A 178 -4.25 -5.76 -7.53
N THR A 179 -4.82 -6.63 -6.69
CA THR A 179 -6.26 -6.92 -6.70
C THR A 179 -7.03 -6.02 -5.73
N ALA A 180 -8.09 -5.36 -6.23
CA ALA A 180 -9.05 -4.63 -5.41
C ALA A 180 -10.19 -5.54 -4.92
N GLU A 181 -11.04 -5.00 -4.05
CA GLU A 181 -12.17 -5.73 -3.46
C GLU A 181 -13.18 -6.22 -4.49
N ARG A 182 -13.38 -5.44 -5.56
CA ARG A 182 -14.42 -5.70 -6.58
C ARG A 182 -14.00 -6.66 -7.68
N LEU A 183 -12.70 -7.04 -7.73
CA LEU A 183 -12.20 -7.90 -8.81
C LEU A 183 -12.91 -9.25 -8.85
N ILE A 184 -12.99 -9.91 -7.68
CA ILE A 184 -13.61 -11.22 -7.56
C ILE A 184 -14.04 -11.50 -6.13
N ARG A 185 -15.09 -12.28 -5.94
CA ARG A 185 -15.45 -12.78 -4.62
C ARG A 185 -14.40 -13.80 -4.16
N PRO A 186 -13.78 -13.63 -2.98
CA PRO A 186 -12.75 -14.54 -2.52
C PRO A 186 -13.30 -15.95 -2.25
N GLY A 187 -12.63 -16.94 -2.77
CA GLY A 187 -12.88 -18.35 -2.47
C GLY A 187 -12.42 -18.72 -1.07
N ARG A 188 -12.96 -19.81 -0.57
CA ARG A 188 -12.50 -20.47 0.66
C ARG A 188 -12.37 -21.97 0.41
N PRO A 189 -11.32 -22.63 0.92
CA PRO A 189 -11.22 -24.07 0.80
C PRO A 189 -12.26 -24.77 1.68
N ILE A 190 -12.64 -25.95 1.30
CA ILE A 190 -13.38 -26.89 2.16
C ILE A 190 -12.37 -27.71 3.00
N PRO A 191 -12.79 -28.28 4.14
CA PRO A 191 -11.87 -29.01 5.04
C PRO A 191 -11.08 -30.15 4.37
N ASP A 192 -11.72 -30.91 3.47
CA ASP A 192 -11.06 -32.01 2.77
C ASP A 192 -9.96 -31.51 1.80
N GLU A 193 -10.13 -30.33 1.21
CA GLU A 193 -9.13 -29.69 0.37
C GLU A 193 -7.89 -29.27 1.18
N LEU A 194 -8.07 -28.85 2.45
CA LEU A 194 -6.97 -28.50 3.33
C LEU A 194 -6.06 -29.70 3.65
N GLU A 195 -6.64 -30.87 3.89
CA GLU A 195 -5.85 -32.09 4.13
C GLU A 195 -5.09 -32.51 2.86
N ALA A 196 -5.73 -32.51 1.70
CA ALA A 196 -5.09 -32.82 0.43
C ALA A 196 -3.96 -31.84 0.09
N ALA A 197 -4.13 -30.56 0.41
CA ALA A 197 -3.13 -29.51 0.15
C ALA A 197 -1.82 -29.72 0.89
N LYS A 198 -1.81 -30.40 2.05
CA LYS A 198 -0.59 -30.66 2.82
C LYS A 198 0.40 -31.55 2.06
N THR A 199 -0.05 -32.29 1.06
CA THR A 199 0.79 -33.17 0.22
C THR A 199 1.26 -32.52 -1.08
N LYS A 200 0.75 -31.33 -1.42
CA LYS A 200 1.15 -30.58 -2.62
C LYS A 200 2.59 -30.07 -2.52
N PRO A 201 3.26 -29.81 -3.65
CA PRO A 201 4.64 -29.33 -3.67
C PRO A 201 4.82 -28.05 -2.86
N TYR A 202 5.75 -28.10 -1.90
CA TYR A 202 6.13 -27.01 -1.02
C TYR A 202 7.65 -26.92 -0.94
N ARG A 203 8.21 -25.74 -1.19
CA ARG A 203 9.65 -25.49 -1.13
C ARG A 203 9.96 -24.31 -0.22
N VAL A 204 10.94 -24.48 0.66
CA VAL A 204 11.56 -23.40 1.41
C VAL A 204 12.70 -22.80 0.59
N ILE A 205 12.82 -21.49 0.60
CA ILE A 205 13.91 -20.73 -0.04
C ILE A 205 14.56 -19.89 1.06
N THR A 206 15.87 -20.03 1.22
CA THR A 206 16.68 -19.27 2.19
C THR A 206 17.26 -18.00 1.57
N ALA A 207 17.72 -17.09 2.40
CA ALA A 207 18.37 -15.86 1.94
C ALA A 207 19.65 -16.15 1.14
N SER A 208 20.44 -17.13 1.56
CA SER A 208 21.66 -17.56 0.86
C SER A 208 21.41 -18.16 -0.52
N GLU A 209 20.23 -18.75 -0.73
CA GLU A 209 19.83 -19.17 -2.07
C GLU A 209 19.53 -17.96 -2.98
N LEU A 210 19.05 -16.84 -2.43
CA LEU A 210 18.67 -15.67 -3.22
C LEU A 210 19.85 -14.76 -3.53
N SER A 211 20.77 -14.56 -2.59
CA SER A 211 21.93 -13.67 -2.74
C SER A 211 23.11 -14.12 -1.87
N ASN A 212 24.32 -13.86 -2.36
CA ASN A 212 25.55 -14.01 -1.58
C ASN A 212 25.76 -12.86 -0.58
N ASP A 213 25.01 -11.78 -0.70
CA ASP A 213 25.03 -10.64 0.23
C ASP A 213 23.76 -10.64 1.10
N PRO A 214 23.82 -11.10 2.34
CA PRO A 214 22.68 -11.10 3.24
C PRO A 214 22.29 -9.72 3.73
N SER A 215 23.15 -8.70 3.61
CA SER A 215 22.88 -7.34 4.07
C SER A 215 21.79 -6.62 3.28
N ILE A 216 21.41 -7.15 2.11
CA ILE A 216 20.32 -6.60 1.30
C ILE A 216 18.92 -6.98 1.82
N PHE A 217 18.84 -7.87 2.81
CA PHE A 217 17.60 -8.37 3.40
C PHE A 217 17.41 -7.89 4.84
N GLY A 218 16.23 -8.13 5.37
CA GLY A 218 15.89 -7.88 6.78
C GLY A 218 16.07 -6.42 7.17
N SER A 219 16.34 -6.22 8.46
CA SER A 219 16.58 -4.86 9.00
C SER A 219 17.81 -4.19 8.40
N ALA A 220 18.82 -4.96 7.97
CA ALA A 220 20.03 -4.41 7.36
C ALA A 220 19.77 -3.82 5.96
N GLY A 221 18.87 -4.48 5.18
CA GLY A 221 18.49 -4.04 3.84
C GLY A 221 17.33 -3.04 3.82
N SER A 222 16.80 -2.66 4.98
CA SER A 222 15.63 -1.79 5.14
C SER A 222 16.04 -0.35 5.41
N PRO A 223 15.70 0.63 4.54
CA PRO A 223 15.93 2.04 4.80
C PRO A 223 15.00 2.61 5.88
N THR A 224 13.94 1.91 6.24
CA THR A 224 12.99 2.34 7.28
C THR A 224 12.91 1.34 8.43
N SER A 225 12.51 1.79 9.60
CA SER A 225 12.28 0.94 10.77
C SER A 225 11.12 1.46 11.60
N VAL A 226 10.39 0.56 12.26
CA VAL A 226 9.32 0.94 13.20
C VAL A 226 9.95 1.41 14.50
N SER A 227 9.85 2.71 14.78
CA SER A 227 10.40 3.30 16.02
C SER A 227 9.49 3.07 17.21
N GLN A 228 8.16 3.11 17.02
CA GLN A 228 7.19 2.97 18.10
C GLN A 228 5.83 2.56 17.57
N ILE A 229 5.14 1.71 18.32
CA ILE A 229 3.73 1.36 18.11
C ILE A 229 2.95 1.85 19.35
N TYR A 230 1.82 2.51 19.14
CA TYR A 230 0.92 2.96 20.19
C TYR A 230 -0.54 2.84 19.76
N SER A 231 -1.43 2.62 20.73
CA SER A 231 -2.87 2.64 20.46
C SER A 231 -3.39 4.07 20.49
N ILE A 232 -4.23 4.41 19.54
CA ILE A 232 -4.97 5.68 19.55
C ILE A 232 -6.29 5.43 20.26
N GLU A 233 -6.39 5.91 21.52
CA GLU A 233 -7.67 5.92 22.23
C GLU A 233 -8.52 7.08 21.71
N ALA A 234 -9.47 6.77 20.84
CA ALA A 234 -10.50 7.74 20.47
C ALA A 234 -11.47 7.90 21.64
N LYS A 235 -11.31 8.96 22.42
CA LYS A 235 -12.30 9.35 23.45
C LYS A 235 -13.57 9.84 22.76
N ARG A 236 -14.41 8.89 22.31
CA ARG A 236 -15.73 9.21 21.77
C ARG A 236 -16.67 9.48 22.95
N ARG A 237 -17.39 10.59 22.92
CA ARG A 237 -18.39 10.91 23.94
C ARG A 237 -19.59 9.98 23.88
N ASN A 238 -19.83 9.33 22.73
CA ASN A 238 -20.97 8.43 22.44
C ASN A 238 -22.31 9.02 22.86
N GLU A 239 -22.50 10.31 22.61
CA GLU A 239 -23.68 11.04 23.01
C GLU A 239 -24.79 10.83 21.99
N ILE A 240 -25.95 10.37 22.47
CA ILE A 240 -27.13 10.17 21.65
C ILE A 240 -27.97 11.44 21.71
N ILE A 241 -28.23 12.03 20.55
CA ILE A 241 -29.10 13.19 20.43
C ILE A 241 -30.55 12.73 20.36
N GLU A 242 -31.29 12.96 21.44
CA GLU A 242 -32.71 12.63 21.52
C GLU A 242 -33.58 13.76 20.95
N GLY A 243 -34.75 13.41 20.42
CA GLY A 243 -35.73 14.35 19.89
C GLY A 243 -37.00 13.66 19.42
N SER A 244 -38.09 14.41 19.36
CA SER A 244 -39.42 13.90 19.04
C SER A 244 -39.58 13.50 17.57
N THR A 245 -38.86 14.20 16.67
CA THR A 245 -38.81 13.93 15.22
C THR A 245 -37.36 13.87 14.72
N SER A 246 -37.14 13.44 13.49
CA SER A 246 -35.83 13.45 12.87
C SER A 246 -35.31 14.87 12.70
N GLU A 247 -36.19 15.82 12.36
CA GLU A 247 -35.87 17.24 12.21
C GLU A 247 -35.44 17.86 13.54
N ASP A 248 -36.15 17.55 14.64
CA ASP A 248 -35.80 18.02 15.98
C ASP A 248 -34.40 17.50 16.40
N ARG A 249 -34.09 16.21 16.15
CA ARG A 249 -32.77 15.62 16.43
C ARG A 249 -31.67 16.30 15.62
N VAL A 250 -31.91 16.54 14.34
CA VAL A 250 -30.91 17.23 13.47
C VAL A 250 -30.69 18.67 13.94
N SER A 251 -31.76 19.40 14.30
CA SER A 251 -31.63 20.77 14.81
C SER A 251 -30.80 20.82 16.09
N ARG A 252 -31.08 19.95 17.05
CA ARG A 252 -30.31 19.87 18.31
C ARG A 252 -28.85 19.46 18.07
N LEU A 253 -28.59 18.56 17.12
CA LEU A 253 -27.22 18.21 16.73
C LEU A 253 -26.48 19.42 16.18
N VAL A 254 -27.11 20.18 15.25
CA VAL A 254 -26.51 21.37 14.65
C VAL A 254 -26.26 22.46 15.71
N GLU A 255 -27.23 22.73 16.58
CA GLU A 255 -27.06 23.68 17.70
C GLU A 255 -25.87 23.29 18.60
N LYS A 256 -25.76 22.01 18.95
CA LYS A 256 -24.66 21.52 19.74
C LYS A 256 -23.30 21.66 19.05
N LEU A 257 -23.19 21.29 17.76
CA LEU A 257 -21.99 21.46 16.98
C LEU A 257 -21.58 22.94 16.84
N LEU A 258 -22.55 23.85 16.71
CA LEU A 258 -22.33 25.29 16.71
C LEU A 258 -21.84 25.79 18.07
N ALA A 259 -22.45 25.33 19.16
CA ALA A 259 -22.06 25.69 20.53
C ALA A 259 -20.64 25.21 20.88
N GLU A 260 -20.23 24.06 20.33
CA GLU A 260 -18.85 23.55 20.46
C GLU A 260 -17.84 24.26 19.52
N GLY A 261 -18.26 25.22 18.73
CA GLY A 261 -17.40 26.03 17.87
C GLY A 261 -16.84 25.29 16.65
N LEU A 262 -17.38 24.13 16.30
CA LEU A 262 -16.84 23.32 15.20
C LEU A 262 -16.94 23.97 13.82
N PHE A 263 -17.85 24.94 13.66
CA PHE A 263 -18.01 25.71 12.43
C PHE A 263 -17.50 27.14 12.57
N SER A 264 -17.10 27.57 13.78
CA SER A 264 -16.51 28.88 14.01
C SER A 264 -15.00 28.83 13.74
N GLY A 265 -14.54 29.49 12.70
CA GLY A 265 -13.12 29.82 12.54
C GLY A 265 -12.34 29.12 11.45
N ARG A 266 -12.97 28.42 10.49
CA ARG A 266 -12.21 27.96 9.30
C ARG A 266 -12.08 29.01 8.19
N ARG A 267 -12.96 30.05 8.16
CA ARG A 267 -12.92 31.08 7.11
C ARG A 267 -11.84 32.14 7.31
N ASP A 268 -11.40 32.40 8.54
CA ASP A 268 -10.43 33.47 8.79
C ASP A 268 -8.97 33.04 8.70
N ARG A 269 -8.68 31.72 8.80
CA ARG A 269 -7.31 31.19 8.63
C ARG A 269 -6.82 31.17 7.18
N VAL A 270 -7.73 31.21 6.20
CA VAL A 270 -7.37 31.20 4.77
C VAL A 270 -6.93 32.58 4.25
N LYS A 271 -7.15 33.66 5.02
CA LYS A 271 -6.78 35.02 4.61
C LYS A 271 -5.47 35.56 5.16
N ALA A 272 -4.84 34.86 6.09
CA ALA A 272 -3.46 35.18 6.44
C ALA A 272 -2.54 34.69 5.30
N ARG A 273 -2.38 35.52 4.25
CA ARG A 273 -1.22 35.40 3.37
C ARG A 273 0.00 35.49 4.29
N ILE A 274 0.63 34.35 4.59
CA ILE A 274 1.95 34.34 5.18
C ILE A 274 2.82 34.96 4.10
N LYS A 275 3.10 36.28 4.22
CA LYS A 275 4.15 36.88 3.40
C LYS A 275 5.41 36.11 3.70
N PRO A 276 6.09 35.56 2.68
CA PRO A 276 7.41 35.01 2.93
C PRO A 276 8.24 36.06 3.64
N PRO A 277 8.94 35.72 4.71
CA PRO A 277 9.79 36.69 5.42
C PRO A 277 10.81 37.23 4.45
N ASP A 278 10.91 38.55 4.33
CA ASP A 278 11.69 39.34 3.36
C ASP A 278 13.23 39.20 3.52
N SER A 279 13.72 38.18 4.02
CA SER A 279 15.12 37.72 4.06
C SER A 279 15.26 36.61 5.07
N ARG A 280 15.02 35.38 4.67
CA ARG A 280 15.51 34.24 5.46
C ARG A 280 17.04 34.22 5.31
N ARG A 281 17.75 34.71 6.32
CA ARG A 281 19.17 34.34 6.46
C ARG A 281 19.21 32.85 6.73
N MET A 282 19.46 32.05 5.68
CA MET A 282 19.60 30.61 5.79
C MET A 282 20.74 30.31 6.79
N LYS A 283 20.41 29.68 7.88
CA LYS A 283 21.36 29.21 8.90
C LYS A 283 21.56 27.72 8.88
N SER A 284 20.68 26.99 8.16
CA SER A 284 20.68 25.54 8.08
C SER A 284 21.12 25.07 6.71
N GLU A 285 22.02 24.11 6.63
CA GLU A 285 22.39 23.39 5.40
C GLU A 285 21.32 22.38 4.98
N LYS A 286 20.29 22.16 5.79
CA LYS A 286 19.18 21.24 5.54
C LYS A 286 17.97 22.00 5.03
N ALA A 287 17.23 21.41 4.09
CA ALA A 287 16.00 21.96 3.55
C ALA A 287 14.79 21.11 3.96
N PHE A 288 13.63 21.75 4.07
CA PHE A 288 12.34 21.04 4.06
C PHE A 288 11.94 20.74 2.62
N TRP A 289 11.39 19.55 2.41
CA TRP A 289 10.97 19.11 1.09
C TRP A 289 9.49 18.80 1.06
N VAL A 290 8.79 19.32 0.06
CA VAL A 290 7.41 19.01 -0.28
C VAL A 290 7.40 18.24 -1.59
N VAL A 291 6.80 17.05 -1.59
CA VAL A 291 6.49 16.30 -2.82
C VAL A 291 5.15 16.79 -3.33
N ALA A 292 5.14 17.43 -4.51
CA ALA A 292 3.92 17.95 -5.11
C ALA A 292 3.10 16.81 -5.73
N GLU A 293 1.84 16.69 -5.30
CA GLU A 293 0.89 15.74 -5.86
C GLU A 293 0.16 16.33 -7.06
N ARG A 294 -0.05 15.51 -8.09
CA ARG A 294 -0.72 15.90 -9.34
C ARG A 294 -2.12 15.32 -9.47
N VAL A 295 -2.96 16.04 -10.19
CA VAL A 295 -4.24 15.58 -10.72
C VAL A 295 -4.31 15.88 -12.22
N GLN A 296 -5.31 15.35 -12.91
CA GLN A 296 -5.56 15.74 -14.30
C GLN A 296 -5.73 17.27 -14.39
N GLY A 297 -4.80 17.91 -15.12
CA GLY A 297 -4.82 19.34 -15.39
C GLY A 297 -4.16 20.25 -14.35
N GLY A 298 -3.62 19.75 -13.21
CA GLY A 298 -3.05 20.63 -12.21
C GLY A 298 -2.37 19.97 -11.03
N LEU A 299 -2.24 20.72 -9.94
CA LEU A 299 -1.74 20.27 -8.66
C LEU A 299 -2.90 20.02 -7.69
N ARG A 300 -2.77 19.03 -6.80
CA ARG A 300 -3.76 18.80 -5.74
C ARG A 300 -3.70 19.90 -4.68
N GLY A 301 -4.86 20.20 -4.08
CA GLY A 301 -4.97 21.16 -2.98
C GLY A 301 -4.03 20.86 -1.81
N VAL A 302 -3.81 19.58 -1.49
CA VAL A 302 -2.89 19.15 -0.44
C VAL A 302 -1.46 19.66 -0.65
N THR A 303 -1.00 19.82 -1.89
CA THR A 303 0.32 20.41 -2.19
C THR A 303 0.46 21.79 -1.60
N TYR A 304 -0.56 22.63 -1.73
CA TYR A 304 -0.56 24.00 -1.19
C TYR A 304 -0.69 24.02 0.34
N GLU A 305 -1.42 23.07 0.92
CA GLU A 305 -1.51 22.90 2.37
C GLU A 305 -0.13 22.51 2.96
N LEU A 306 0.56 21.57 2.31
CA LEU A 306 1.91 21.16 2.68
C LEU A 306 2.93 22.29 2.52
N LEU A 307 2.84 23.11 1.46
CA LEU A 307 3.67 24.29 1.29
C LEU A 307 3.46 25.31 2.40
N GLY A 308 2.20 25.59 2.75
CA GLY A 308 1.88 26.47 3.87
C GLY A 308 2.48 26.00 5.19
N ARG A 309 2.34 24.70 5.50
CA ARG A 309 2.91 24.13 6.72
C ARG A 309 4.44 24.03 6.66
N GLY A 310 4.98 23.67 5.51
CA GLY A 310 6.43 23.64 5.26
C GLY A 310 7.08 25.00 5.45
N LEU A 311 6.42 26.06 5.01
CA LEU A 311 6.88 27.43 5.18
C LEU A 311 6.98 27.85 6.67
N GLU A 312 5.97 27.50 7.47
CA GLU A 312 5.99 27.73 8.91
C GLU A 312 7.17 27.00 9.59
N LEU A 313 7.36 25.72 9.25
CA LEU A 313 8.44 24.92 9.83
C LEU A 313 9.83 25.42 9.40
N ALA A 314 10.00 25.72 8.11
CA ALA A 314 11.25 26.25 7.56
C ALA A 314 11.62 27.62 8.19
N ALA A 315 10.63 28.49 8.42
CA ALA A 315 10.83 29.77 9.07
C ALA A 315 11.32 29.64 10.52
N ASN A 316 10.79 28.66 11.27
CA ASN A 316 11.19 28.44 12.68
C ASN A 316 12.66 28.07 12.85
N VAL A 317 13.27 27.44 11.84
CA VAL A 317 14.66 26.96 11.89
C VAL A 317 15.56 27.68 10.86
N ALA A 318 15.08 28.72 10.21
CA ALA A 318 15.77 29.47 9.16
C ALA A 318 16.35 28.58 8.05
N SER A 319 15.52 27.66 7.53
CA SER A 319 15.87 26.67 6.51
C SER A 319 15.15 26.98 5.17
N GLU A 320 15.62 26.39 4.08
CA GLU A 320 14.94 26.43 2.78
C GLU A 320 13.71 25.53 2.76
N LEU A 321 12.70 25.92 1.97
CA LEU A 321 11.57 25.08 1.57
C LEU A 321 11.70 24.74 0.10
N CYS A 322 11.94 23.48 -0.22
CA CYS A 322 12.09 22.97 -1.58
C CYS A 322 10.87 22.16 -1.98
N THR A 323 10.46 22.24 -3.24
CA THR A 323 9.43 21.39 -3.81
C THR A 323 9.99 20.49 -4.88
N VAL A 324 9.64 19.22 -4.89
CA VAL A 324 9.88 18.29 -5.99
C VAL A 324 8.58 17.92 -6.67
N ILE A 325 8.55 17.99 -7.99
CA ILE A 325 7.40 17.62 -8.82
C ILE A 325 7.84 16.67 -9.93
N PHE A 326 7.08 15.60 -10.14
CA PHE A 326 7.35 14.59 -11.16
C PHE A 326 6.53 14.82 -12.42
N GLY A 327 7.14 14.59 -13.60
CA GLY A 327 6.52 14.65 -14.92
C GLY A 327 6.50 16.05 -15.54
N LYS A 328 5.93 16.16 -16.75
CA LYS A 328 5.87 17.41 -17.50
C LYS A 328 5.17 18.50 -16.71
N THR A 329 5.85 19.61 -16.48
CA THR A 329 5.37 20.70 -15.63
C THR A 329 5.44 22.01 -16.40
N SER A 330 4.35 22.80 -16.42
CA SER A 330 4.35 24.11 -17.06
C SER A 330 5.03 25.18 -16.19
N ASN A 331 5.50 26.26 -16.82
CA ASN A 331 6.06 27.39 -16.10
C ASN A 331 5.06 28.01 -15.11
N ASP A 332 3.77 28.02 -15.44
CA ASP A 332 2.73 28.55 -14.55
C ASP A 332 2.60 27.69 -13.29
N GLN A 333 2.71 26.38 -13.41
CA GLN A 333 2.70 25.47 -12.23
C GLN A 333 3.93 25.68 -11.34
N ILE A 334 5.10 25.88 -11.94
CA ILE A 334 6.35 26.19 -11.21
C ILE A 334 6.19 27.53 -10.49
N HIS A 335 5.72 28.55 -11.21
CA HIS A 335 5.51 29.89 -10.64
C HIS A 335 4.54 29.88 -9.48
N ASN A 336 3.46 29.11 -9.62
CA ASN A 336 2.45 28.94 -8.58
C ASN A 336 3.02 28.28 -7.31
N LEU A 337 3.89 27.27 -7.43
CA LEU A 337 4.57 26.66 -6.30
C LEU A 337 5.49 27.66 -5.57
N ILE A 338 6.20 28.51 -6.32
CA ILE A 338 7.05 29.57 -5.76
C ILE A 338 6.20 30.62 -5.04
N GLU A 339 5.11 31.07 -5.64
CA GLU A 339 4.18 32.03 -5.00
C GLU A 339 3.57 31.52 -3.70
N HIS A 340 3.42 30.18 -3.56
CA HIS A 340 2.95 29.53 -2.34
C HIS A 340 4.06 29.22 -1.32
N GLY A 341 5.28 29.72 -1.56
CA GLY A 341 6.34 29.75 -0.57
C GLY A 341 7.52 28.79 -0.79
N SER A 342 7.56 28.09 -1.90
CA SER A 342 8.73 27.28 -2.25
C SER A 342 9.92 28.18 -2.64
N ASP A 343 11.08 27.98 -2.02
CA ASP A 343 12.31 28.71 -2.39
C ASP A 343 12.93 28.13 -3.67
N LYS A 344 12.77 26.80 -3.89
CA LYS A 344 13.28 26.08 -5.08
C LYS A 344 12.28 25.02 -5.52
N VAL A 345 12.11 24.87 -6.82
CA VAL A 345 11.27 23.82 -7.41
C VAL A 345 12.15 22.93 -8.30
N TYR A 346 12.15 21.65 -8.01
CA TYR A 346 12.85 20.62 -8.78
C TYR A 346 11.84 19.84 -9.61
N VAL A 347 12.01 19.88 -10.93
CA VAL A 347 11.16 19.16 -11.88
C VAL A 347 11.90 17.90 -12.32
N ILE A 348 11.35 16.74 -12.04
CA ILE A 348 11.90 15.44 -12.44
C ILE A 348 11.06 14.93 -13.61
N ASN A 349 11.62 15.02 -14.80
CA ASN A 349 11.02 14.48 -16.03
C ASN A 349 11.59 13.09 -16.30
N HIS A 350 10.69 12.13 -16.52
CA HIS A 350 11.04 10.77 -16.93
C HIS A 350 10.39 10.43 -18.26
#